data_db5b3fad565d171569ed26bb81e58e4d
#
_entry.id   db5b3fad565d171569ed26bb81e58e4d
#
_cell.length_a   1.000
_cell.length_b   1.000
_cell.length_c   1.000
_cell.angle_alpha   90.00
_cell.angle_beta   90.00
_cell.angle_gamma   90.00
#
_symmetry.space_group_name_H-M   'P 1'
#
loop_
_entity.id
_entity.type
_entity.pdbx_description
1 polymer ?
#
loop_
_entity_poly.entity_id
_entity_poly.type
_entity_poly.pdbx_seq_one_letter_code
_entity_poly.pdbx_strand_id
1 'polypeptide(L)'
;MHFHNKYLAEFFGTFWLVFGGCGAAIFAATFGDGLSIGLLGVSLAFGLTVMTMAYAVGHVSGGHFNPAVSIGLWVGGRFGFGHLIPYIVFQVLGAIAAAFVLQWFITEAGNGGADALNAGAVPTIASNGYAEASPGGFSMTAVIAMEVIMTAFFLIIIMGATDDRAPAGFAPIAIGLGLTLIHIISIPVSNTSVNPARSTGPAIVSRFFGEGSEVAITQLPVFWAAPIVGGVLGAIIYRLVVSGAAPAEDDAPARVEREVEYRDRAPVDRAPVDRGADYDREYRDRGDYRDYREDYRDDRY
;
A
#
# COMPACT_ATOMS: atom_id res chain seq x y z
N MET A 1 22.79 -0.72 -3.78
CA MET A 1 21.59 -1.55 -3.70
C MET A 1 21.40 -2.23 -5.06
N HIS A 2 21.33 -3.56 -5.11
CA HIS A 2 21.20 -4.27 -6.37
C HIS A 2 19.79 -4.09 -6.95
N PHE A 3 19.67 -3.88 -8.26
CA PHE A 3 18.38 -3.62 -8.93
C PHE A 3 17.32 -4.69 -8.70
N HIS A 4 17.73 -5.96 -8.55
CA HIS A 4 16.81 -7.07 -8.27
C HIS A 4 16.08 -6.95 -6.92
N ASN A 5 16.65 -6.30 -5.91
CA ASN A 5 15.99 -6.12 -4.62
C ASN A 5 14.71 -5.26 -4.75
N LYS A 6 14.72 -4.23 -5.63
CA LYS A 6 13.54 -3.41 -5.90
C LYS A 6 12.41 -4.23 -6.52
N TYR A 7 12.75 -5.08 -7.47
CA TYR A 7 11.76 -5.91 -8.18
C TYR A 7 11.17 -6.98 -7.26
N LEU A 8 11.97 -7.59 -6.41
CA LEU A 8 11.50 -8.53 -5.39
C LEU A 8 10.61 -7.83 -4.35
N ALA A 9 10.93 -6.60 -3.94
CA ALA A 9 10.08 -5.82 -3.05
C ALA A 9 8.70 -5.54 -3.68
N GLU A 10 8.64 -5.22 -4.98
CA GLU A 10 7.38 -5.06 -5.72
C GLU A 10 6.60 -6.38 -5.84
N PHE A 11 7.29 -7.51 -6.07
CA PHE A 11 6.67 -8.83 -6.08
C PHE A 11 6.02 -9.15 -4.74
N PHE A 12 6.78 -9.08 -3.63
CA PHE A 12 6.25 -9.40 -2.31
C PHE A 12 5.20 -8.41 -1.82
N GLY A 13 5.34 -7.13 -2.16
CA GLY A 13 4.34 -6.12 -1.83
C GLY A 13 3.03 -6.34 -2.55
N THR A 14 3.07 -6.66 -3.84
CA THR A 14 1.86 -6.98 -4.61
C THR A 14 1.28 -8.33 -4.23
N PHE A 15 2.13 -9.33 -3.94
CA PHE A 15 1.68 -10.60 -3.37
C PHE A 15 0.87 -10.37 -2.09
N TRP A 16 1.42 -9.61 -1.14
CA TRP A 16 0.75 -9.32 0.14
C TRP A 16 -0.55 -8.54 -0.06
N LEU A 17 -0.56 -7.57 -0.98
CA LEU A 17 -1.75 -6.80 -1.31
C LEU A 17 -2.89 -7.71 -1.78
N VAL A 18 -2.62 -8.60 -2.73
CA VAL A 18 -3.63 -9.51 -3.27
C VAL A 18 -3.98 -10.60 -2.26
N PHE A 19 -3.00 -11.21 -1.63
CA PHE A 19 -3.23 -12.25 -0.64
C PHE A 19 -4.06 -11.76 0.55
N GLY A 20 -3.69 -10.63 1.14
CA GLY A 20 -4.41 -10.08 2.30
C GLY A 20 -5.76 -9.47 1.94
N GLY A 21 -5.83 -8.67 0.86
CA GLY A 21 -7.05 -8.00 0.45
C GLY A 21 -8.09 -8.96 -0.13
N CYS A 22 -7.72 -9.73 -1.16
CA CYS A 22 -8.62 -10.73 -1.73
C CYS A 22 -8.89 -11.88 -0.76
N GLY A 23 -7.88 -12.30 0.04
CA GLY A 23 -8.07 -13.31 1.07
C GLY A 23 -9.08 -12.88 2.14
N ALA A 24 -9.04 -11.62 2.58
CA ALA A 24 -10.03 -11.09 3.50
C ALA A 24 -11.45 -11.10 2.89
N ALA A 25 -11.57 -10.80 1.59
CA ALA A 25 -12.84 -10.87 0.89
C ALA A 25 -13.34 -12.32 0.76
N ILE A 26 -12.46 -13.27 0.49
CA ILE A 26 -12.81 -14.68 0.30
C ILE A 26 -13.14 -15.36 1.63
N PHE A 27 -12.29 -15.20 2.64
CA PHE A 27 -12.36 -16.03 3.86
C PHE A 27 -13.12 -15.37 5.01
N ALA A 28 -13.22 -14.04 5.04
CA ALA A 28 -13.72 -13.36 6.21
C ALA A 28 -14.93 -12.43 5.95
N ALA A 29 -15.20 -12.06 4.69
CA ALA A 29 -16.29 -11.11 4.39
C ALA A 29 -17.66 -11.60 4.88
N THR A 30 -17.91 -12.91 4.80
CA THR A 30 -19.20 -13.55 5.15
C THR A 30 -19.02 -14.74 6.10
N PHE A 31 -17.94 -14.79 6.87
CA PHE A 31 -17.59 -15.91 7.73
C PHE A 31 -18.48 -16.00 8.96
N GLY A 32 -19.41 -16.97 8.97
CA GLY A 32 -20.24 -17.33 10.13
C GLY A 32 -21.13 -16.19 10.67
N ASP A 33 -22.08 -16.54 11.52
CA ASP A 33 -22.97 -15.57 12.17
C ASP A 33 -22.21 -14.73 13.21
N GLY A 34 -22.10 -13.43 12.96
CA GLY A 34 -21.48 -12.47 13.86
C GLY A 34 -19.94 -12.38 13.81
N LEU A 35 -19.26 -13.18 12.98
CA LEU A 35 -17.81 -13.12 12.78
C LEU A 35 -17.39 -12.51 11.44
N SER A 36 -18.35 -12.18 10.56
CA SER A 36 -18.08 -11.59 9.26
C SER A 36 -17.57 -10.16 9.38
N ILE A 37 -16.51 -9.84 8.62
CA ILE A 37 -15.94 -8.49 8.60
C ILE A 37 -16.66 -7.54 7.62
N GLY A 38 -17.44 -8.08 6.70
CA GLY A 38 -18.22 -7.33 5.73
C GLY A 38 -17.37 -6.39 4.86
N LEU A 39 -18.07 -5.48 4.18
CA LEU A 39 -17.44 -4.51 3.28
C LEU A 39 -16.38 -3.64 3.98
N LEU A 40 -16.66 -3.16 5.17
CA LEU A 40 -15.73 -2.31 5.92
C LEU A 40 -14.43 -3.03 6.26
N GLY A 41 -14.52 -4.27 6.75
CA GLY A 41 -13.35 -5.07 7.11
C GLY A 41 -12.49 -5.42 5.89
N VAL A 42 -13.10 -5.77 4.76
CA VAL A 42 -12.40 -6.01 3.49
C VAL A 42 -11.69 -4.74 3.01
N SER A 43 -12.37 -3.60 3.08
CA SER A 43 -11.79 -2.31 2.69
C SER A 43 -10.58 -1.95 3.56
N LEU A 44 -10.67 -2.17 4.86
CA LEU A 44 -9.56 -2.00 5.81
C LEU A 44 -8.41 -2.96 5.48
N ALA A 45 -8.70 -4.23 5.16
CA ALA A 45 -7.67 -5.20 4.83
C ALA A 45 -6.83 -4.75 3.62
N PHE A 46 -7.45 -4.28 2.54
CA PHE A 46 -6.72 -3.74 1.39
C PHE A 46 -5.85 -2.53 1.76
N GLY A 47 -6.36 -1.60 2.54
CA GLY A 47 -5.56 -0.46 3.00
C GLY A 47 -4.41 -0.86 3.90
N LEU A 48 -4.62 -1.80 4.82
CA LEU A 48 -3.60 -2.33 5.72
C LEU A 48 -2.50 -3.09 4.97
N THR A 49 -2.82 -3.83 3.90
CA THR A 49 -1.79 -4.51 3.11
C THR A 49 -0.81 -3.54 2.49
N VAL A 50 -1.30 -2.45 1.89
CA VAL A 50 -0.43 -1.42 1.31
C VAL A 50 0.33 -0.68 2.40
N MET A 51 -0.35 -0.28 3.47
CA MET A 51 0.29 0.42 4.60
C MET A 51 1.46 -0.38 5.18
N THR A 52 1.23 -1.65 5.51
CA THR A 52 2.24 -2.50 6.14
C THR A 52 3.41 -2.78 5.22
N MET A 53 3.17 -3.05 3.93
CA MET A 53 4.25 -3.28 2.98
C MET A 53 4.98 -2.01 2.56
N ALA A 54 4.31 -0.86 2.52
CA ALA A 54 4.99 0.42 2.30
C ALA A 54 5.97 0.74 3.44
N TYR A 55 5.65 0.42 4.69
CA TYR A 55 6.61 0.50 5.79
C TYR A 55 7.70 -0.56 5.70
N ALA A 56 7.35 -1.82 5.36
CA ALA A 56 8.29 -2.93 5.35
C ALA A 56 9.34 -2.85 4.24
N VAL A 57 8.94 -2.50 3.02
CA VAL A 57 9.81 -2.53 1.84
C VAL A 57 9.76 -1.26 0.97
N GLY A 58 8.97 -0.25 1.34
CA GLY A 58 8.86 0.99 0.56
C GLY A 58 10.18 1.74 0.45
N HIS A 59 11.05 1.68 1.46
CA HIS A 59 12.39 2.23 1.42
C HIS A 59 13.33 1.53 0.39
N VAL A 60 12.95 0.33 -0.10
CA VAL A 60 13.70 -0.43 -1.10
C VAL A 60 13.26 -0.07 -2.52
N SER A 61 11.94 -0.09 -2.80
CA SER A 61 11.39 0.04 -4.15
C SER A 61 10.61 1.32 -4.40
N GLY A 62 10.23 2.03 -3.37
CA GLY A 62 9.22 3.09 -3.42
C GLY A 62 7.81 2.59 -3.09
N GLY A 63 7.59 1.25 -3.04
CA GLY A 63 6.33 0.64 -2.61
C GLY A 63 5.16 0.92 -3.56
N HIS A 64 5.35 0.73 -4.86
CA HIS A 64 4.30 0.97 -5.84
C HIS A 64 3.21 -0.10 -5.80
N PHE A 65 3.58 -1.38 -5.85
CA PHE A 65 2.72 -2.58 -5.83
C PHE A 65 1.54 -2.53 -6.82
N ASN A 66 1.66 -1.68 -7.86
CA ASN A 66 0.55 -1.34 -8.75
C ASN A 66 1.08 -0.77 -10.07
N PRO A 67 0.76 -1.37 -11.24
CA PRO A 67 1.15 -0.85 -12.54
C PRO A 67 0.62 0.56 -12.83
N ALA A 68 -0.62 0.88 -12.44
CA ALA A 68 -1.19 2.21 -12.65
C ALA A 68 -0.47 3.28 -11.83
N VAL A 69 -0.06 2.94 -10.61
CA VAL A 69 0.78 3.81 -9.77
C VAL A 69 2.16 3.99 -10.39
N SER A 70 2.80 2.91 -10.86
CA SER A 70 4.12 2.98 -11.50
C SER A 70 4.11 3.85 -12.75
N ILE A 71 3.09 3.70 -13.60
CA ILE A 71 2.89 4.53 -14.80
C ILE A 71 2.58 5.98 -14.42
N GLY A 72 1.69 6.21 -13.46
CA GLY A 72 1.35 7.55 -12.97
C GLY A 72 2.56 8.28 -12.40
N LEU A 73 3.38 7.63 -11.58
CA LEU A 73 4.61 8.21 -11.04
C LEU A 73 5.66 8.49 -12.12
N TRP A 74 5.74 7.63 -13.15
CA TRP A 74 6.59 7.89 -14.33
C TRP A 74 6.12 9.15 -15.08
N VAL A 75 4.84 9.27 -15.40
CA VAL A 75 4.26 10.47 -16.03
C VAL A 75 4.41 11.70 -15.13
N GLY A 76 4.28 11.52 -13.81
CA GLY A 76 4.52 12.53 -12.79
C GLY A 76 5.99 12.96 -12.64
N GLY A 77 6.93 12.31 -13.33
CA GLY A 77 8.36 12.63 -13.27
C GLY A 77 9.06 12.17 -12.00
N ARG A 78 8.42 11.27 -11.21
CA ARG A 78 8.97 10.74 -9.96
C ARG A 78 9.52 9.32 -10.07
N PHE A 79 9.46 8.71 -11.26
CA PHE A 79 9.92 7.35 -11.52
C PHE A 79 10.58 7.21 -12.89
N GLY A 80 11.70 6.48 -12.96
CA GLY A 80 12.46 6.31 -14.19
C GLY A 80 11.89 5.23 -15.10
N PHE A 81 11.78 5.51 -16.42
CA PHE A 81 11.25 4.57 -17.43
C PHE A 81 11.98 3.21 -17.44
N GLY A 82 13.29 3.20 -17.22
CA GLY A 82 14.08 1.96 -17.24
C GLY A 82 13.66 0.90 -16.21
N HIS A 83 12.95 1.32 -15.15
CA HIS A 83 12.43 0.40 -14.14
C HIS A 83 10.95 0.05 -14.35
N LEU A 84 10.23 0.77 -15.23
CA LEU A 84 8.77 0.65 -15.35
C LEU A 84 8.33 -0.77 -15.73
N ILE A 85 8.89 -1.32 -16.79
CA ILE A 85 8.51 -2.67 -17.27
C ILE A 85 8.88 -3.76 -16.26
N PRO A 86 10.09 -3.80 -15.69
CA PRO A 86 10.39 -4.74 -14.60
C PRO A 86 9.43 -4.64 -13.42
N TYR A 87 9.05 -3.44 -12.98
CA TYR A 87 8.07 -3.27 -11.89
C TYR A 87 6.74 -3.93 -12.24
N ILE A 88 6.18 -3.60 -13.41
CA ILE A 88 4.90 -4.17 -13.88
C ILE A 88 4.95 -5.71 -13.91
N VAL A 89 6.05 -6.28 -14.45
CA VAL A 89 6.22 -7.73 -14.52
C VAL A 89 6.22 -8.37 -13.13
N PHE A 90 7.03 -7.84 -12.19
CA PHE A 90 7.12 -8.40 -10.85
C PHE A 90 5.84 -8.18 -10.03
N GLN A 91 5.14 -7.06 -10.21
CA GLN A 91 3.84 -6.81 -9.61
C GLN A 91 2.80 -7.83 -10.10
N VAL A 92 2.73 -8.07 -11.41
CA VAL A 92 1.80 -9.05 -11.99
C VAL A 92 2.12 -10.48 -11.51
N LEU A 93 3.39 -10.86 -11.49
CA LEU A 93 3.81 -12.17 -10.99
C LEU A 93 3.46 -12.35 -9.50
N GLY A 94 3.65 -11.32 -8.68
CA GLY A 94 3.26 -11.33 -7.26
C GLY A 94 1.75 -11.54 -7.08
N ALA A 95 0.94 -10.82 -7.87
CA ALA A 95 -0.52 -10.95 -7.85
C ALA A 95 -0.99 -12.36 -8.27
N ILE A 96 -0.41 -12.92 -9.33
CA ILE A 96 -0.72 -14.27 -9.81
C ILE A 96 -0.34 -15.31 -8.76
N ALA A 97 0.86 -15.21 -8.18
CA ALA A 97 1.31 -16.12 -7.12
C ALA A 97 0.37 -16.08 -5.91
N ALA A 98 -0.06 -14.90 -5.47
CA ALA A 98 -1.02 -14.75 -4.38
C ALA A 98 -2.37 -15.38 -4.69
N ALA A 99 -2.90 -15.17 -5.90
CA ALA A 99 -4.17 -15.75 -6.32
C ALA A 99 -4.11 -17.29 -6.39
N PHE A 100 -3.01 -17.87 -6.86
CA PHE A 100 -2.82 -19.33 -6.81
C PHE A 100 -2.78 -19.88 -5.38
N VAL A 101 -2.12 -19.18 -4.46
CA VAL A 101 -2.08 -19.58 -3.05
C VAL A 101 -3.48 -19.49 -2.42
N LEU A 102 -4.25 -18.43 -2.71
CA LEU A 102 -5.64 -18.31 -2.25
C LEU A 102 -6.51 -19.44 -2.81
N GLN A 103 -6.37 -19.74 -4.09
CA GLN A 103 -7.11 -20.86 -4.72
C GLN A 103 -6.76 -22.21 -4.09
N TRP A 104 -5.48 -22.42 -3.78
CA TRP A 104 -5.06 -23.63 -3.07
C TRP A 104 -5.77 -23.77 -1.72
N PHE A 105 -5.82 -22.69 -0.90
CA PHE A 105 -6.56 -22.71 0.37
C PHE A 105 -8.05 -22.99 0.18
N ILE A 106 -8.68 -22.43 -0.87
CA ILE A 106 -10.09 -22.72 -1.19
C ILE A 106 -10.27 -24.21 -1.50
N THR A 107 -9.34 -24.80 -2.25
CA THR A 107 -9.40 -26.23 -2.63
C THR A 107 -9.24 -27.14 -1.43
N GLU A 108 -8.38 -26.77 -0.45
CA GLU A 108 -8.14 -27.53 0.77
C GLU A 108 -9.25 -27.35 1.83
N ALA A 109 -10.18 -26.43 1.66
CA ALA A 109 -11.22 -26.14 2.65
C ALA A 109 -12.25 -27.26 2.85
N GLY A 110 -12.21 -28.31 2.00
CA GLY A 110 -13.16 -29.43 2.03
C GLY A 110 -14.60 -29.03 1.62
N ASN A 111 -15.48 -30.03 1.48
CA ASN A 111 -16.83 -29.81 0.92
C ASN A 111 -17.69 -28.84 1.74
N GLY A 112 -17.57 -28.84 3.09
CA GLY A 112 -18.31 -27.89 3.93
C GLY A 112 -17.74 -26.48 3.97
N GLY A 113 -16.42 -26.35 3.76
CA GLY A 113 -15.74 -25.05 3.72
C GLY A 113 -15.92 -24.35 2.38
N ALA A 114 -15.83 -25.08 1.27
CA ALA A 114 -16.08 -24.53 -0.06
C ALA A 114 -17.51 -24.00 -0.22
N ASP A 115 -18.51 -24.73 0.29
CA ASP A 115 -19.90 -24.29 0.28
C ASP A 115 -20.13 -23.06 1.17
N ALA A 116 -19.50 -23.00 2.35
CA ALA A 116 -19.57 -21.83 3.24
C ALA A 116 -18.89 -20.59 2.64
N LEU A 117 -17.80 -20.76 1.92
CA LEU A 117 -17.09 -19.67 1.22
C LEU A 117 -17.85 -19.19 -0.03
N ASN A 118 -18.69 -20.05 -0.63
CA ASN A 118 -19.49 -19.75 -1.81
C ASN A 118 -20.92 -19.29 -1.49
N ALA A 119 -21.37 -19.39 -0.23
CA ALA A 119 -22.75 -19.19 0.20
C ALA A 119 -23.31 -17.76 0.07
N GLY A 120 -22.72 -16.90 -0.70
CA GLY A 120 -23.32 -15.57 -0.85
C GLY A 120 -22.77 -14.64 -1.90
N ALA A 121 -21.72 -14.93 -2.59
CA ALA A 121 -21.27 -14.04 -3.67
C ALA A 121 -20.15 -14.63 -4.52
N VAL A 122 -20.35 -14.61 -5.80
CA VAL A 122 -19.34 -14.61 -6.84
C VAL A 122 -18.27 -15.70 -6.70
N PRO A 123 -18.34 -16.76 -7.49
CA PRO A 123 -17.36 -17.87 -7.49
C PRO A 123 -16.00 -17.48 -8.08
N THR A 124 -15.65 -16.21 -8.06
CA THR A 124 -14.41 -15.68 -8.61
C THR A 124 -13.56 -15.17 -7.46
N ILE A 125 -12.34 -15.60 -7.32
CA ILE A 125 -11.33 -15.26 -6.30
C ILE A 125 -11.22 -13.72 -6.10
N ALA A 126 -12.28 -13.06 -5.65
CA ALA A 126 -12.43 -11.62 -5.54
C ALA A 126 -12.03 -10.85 -6.82
N SER A 127 -12.40 -11.39 -8.00
CA SER A 127 -12.15 -10.75 -9.30
C SER A 127 -12.98 -9.47 -9.46
N ASN A 128 -12.49 -8.59 -10.31
CA ASN A 128 -13.20 -7.37 -10.69
C ASN A 128 -14.19 -7.65 -11.83
N GLY A 129 -15.27 -6.86 -11.89
CA GLY A 129 -16.26 -7.02 -12.94
C GLY A 129 -17.16 -5.80 -13.13
N TYR A 130 -17.86 -5.81 -14.28
CA TYR A 130 -18.93 -4.88 -14.62
C TYR A 130 -20.16 -5.64 -15.14
N ALA A 131 -21.29 -4.95 -15.29
CA ALA A 131 -22.57 -5.54 -15.65
C ALA A 131 -22.95 -6.69 -14.70
N GLU A 132 -23.15 -7.90 -15.18
CA GLU A 132 -23.52 -9.06 -14.38
C GLU A 132 -22.42 -9.50 -13.39
N ALA A 133 -21.16 -9.17 -13.67
CA ALA A 133 -20.03 -9.43 -12.79
C ALA A 133 -19.75 -8.28 -11.79
N SER A 134 -20.46 -7.17 -11.88
CA SER A 134 -20.43 -6.11 -10.88
C SER A 134 -21.18 -6.53 -9.63
N PRO A 135 -20.65 -6.37 -8.41
CA PRO A 135 -21.40 -6.68 -7.19
C PRO A 135 -22.75 -5.97 -7.09
N GLY A 136 -22.83 -4.73 -7.55
CA GLY A 136 -24.08 -3.94 -7.57
C GLY A 136 -24.76 -3.85 -8.95
N GLY A 137 -24.34 -4.64 -9.95
CA GLY A 137 -24.94 -4.62 -11.28
C GLY A 137 -24.62 -3.38 -12.12
N PHE A 138 -23.54 -2.68 -11.86
CA PHE A 138 -23.19 -1.43 -12.54
C PHE A 138 -22.69 -1.69 -13.97
N SER A 139 -23.10 -0.82 -14.90
CA SER A 139 -22.68 -0.88 -16.29
C SER A 139 -21.16 -0.68 -16.46
N MET A 140 -20.62 -1.16 -17.58
CA MET A 140 -19.21 -0.94 -17.94
C MET A 140 -18.81 0.54 -17.88
N THR A 141 -19.68 1.45 -18.36
CA THR A 141 -19.40 2.89 -18.36
C THR A 141 -19.26 3.44 -16.93
N ALA A 142 -20.15 3.03 -16.03
CA ALA A 142 -20.09 3.44 -14.63
C ALA A 142 -18.84 2.90 -13.95
N VAL A 143 -18.46 1.65 -14.22
CA VAL A 143 -17.24 1.02 -13.70
C VAL A 143 -15.98 1.73 -14.23
N ILE A 144 -15.91 2.04 -15.53
CA ILE A 144 -14.80 2.81 -16.10
C ILE A 144 -14.67 4.15 -15.41
N ALA A 145 -15.75 4.90 -15.24
CA ALA A 145 -15.74 6.20 -14.57
C ALA A 145 -15.26 6.07 -13.12
N MET A 146 -15.78 5.07 -12.38
CA MET A 146 -15.36 4.83 -10.99
C MET A 146 -13.86 4.51 -10.91
N GLU A 147 -13.36 3.58 -11.71
CA GLU A 147 -11.95 3.18 -11.71
C GLU A 147 -11.00 4.34 -12.07
N VAL A 148 -11.39 5.16 -13.08
CA VAL A 148 -10.61 6.36 -13.46
C VAL A 148 -10.56 7.37 -12.31
N ILE A 149 -11.72 7.70 -11.73
CA ILE A 149 -11.80 8.70 -10.66
C ILE A 149 -11.03 8.21 -9.42
N MET A 150 -11.28 6.97 -8.97
CA MET A 150 -10.64 6.44 -7.77
C MET A 150 -9.13 6.32 -7.93
N THR A 151 -8.64 5.89 -9.10
CA THR A 151 -7.20 5.82 -9.34
C THR A 151 -6.56 7.20 -9.45
N ALA A 152 -7.27 8.18 -10.05
CA ALA A 152 -6.76 9.55 -10.10
C ALA A 152 -6.57 10.14 -8.69
N PHE A 153 -7.56 10.01 -7.82
CA PHE A 153 -7.43 10.45 -6.42
C PHE A 153 -6.38 9.65 -5.66
N PHE A 154 -6.25 8.35 -5.94
CA PHE A 154 -5.21 7.54 -5.32
C PHE A 154 -3.81 8.06 -5.66
N LEU A 155 -3.55 8.41 -6.93
CA LEU A 155 -2.28 9.03 -7.34
C LEU A 155 -2.06 10.40 -6.71
N ILE A 156 -3.10 11.22 -6.59
CA ILE A 156 -3.01 12.52 -5.91
C ILE A 156 -2.61 12.32 -4.45
N ILE A 157 -3.23 11.36 -3.75
CA ILE A 157 -2.88 11.02 -2.35
C ILE A 157 -1.44 10.53 -2.25
N ILE A 158 -1.03 9.60 -3.13
CA ILE A 158 0.34 9.07 -3.13
C ILE A 158 1.35 10.20 -3.35
N MET A 159 1.16 10.99 -4.40
CA MET A 159 2.10 12.07 -4.73
C MET A 159 2.12 13.16 -3.65
N GLY A 160 0.98 13.46 -3.03
CA GLY A 160 0.89 14.42 -1.93
C GLY A 160 1.55 13.92 -0.66
N ALA A 161 1.27 12.69 -0.27
CA ALA A 161 1.83 12.10 0.95
C ALA A 161 3.35 11.83 0.85
N THR A 162 3.88 11.70 -0.37
CA THR A 162 5.31 11.49 -0.65
C THR A 162 6.00 12.75 -1.17
N ASP A 163 5.39 13.91 -1.07
CA ASP A 163 6.02 15.19 -1.40
C ASP A 163 7.02 15.58 -0.31
N ASP A 164 8.14 16.21 -0.70
CA ASP A 164 9.18 16.62 0.25
C ASP A 164 8.69 17.61 1.31
N ARG A 165 7.57 18.31 1.04
CA ARG A 165 6.89 19.23 1.98
C ARG A 165 5.98 18.50 2.96
N ALA A 166 5.63 17.23 2.69
CA ALA A 166 4.79 16.44 3.58
C ALA A 166 5.58 15.95 4.81
N PRO A 167 4.90 15.71 5.94
CA PRO A 167 5.56 15.17 7.12
C PRO A 167 6.22 13.81 6.84
N ALA A 168 7.52 13.69 7.10
CA ALA A 168 8.25 12.44 6.86
C ALA A 168 7.71 11.27 7.70
N GLY A 169 7.68 10.08 7.11
CA GLY A 169 7.27 8.84 7.79
C GLY A 169 5.77 8.55 7.82
N PHE A 170 4.90 9.51 7.44
CA PHE A 170 3.44 9.32 7.50
C PHE A 170 2.80 8.88 6.18
N ALA A 171 3.55 8.91 5.07
CA ALA A 171 3.03 8.58 3.75
C ALA A 171 2.31 7.20 3.70
N PRO A 172 2.86 6.10 4.26
CA PRO A 172 2.20 4.80 4.22
C PRO A 172 0.82 4.81 4.90
N ILE A 173 0.64 5.59 5.97
CA ILE A 173 -0.65 5.72 6.68
C ILE A 173 -1.67 6.41 5.78
N ALA A 174 -1.32 7.56 5.20
CA ALA A 174 -2.21 8.31 4.33
C ALA A 174 -2.60 7.50 3.08
N ILE A 175 -1.65 6.80 2.46
CA ILE A 175 -1.86 5.96 1.29
C ILE A 175 -2.76 4.76 1.62
N GLY A 176 -2.49 4.06 2.72
CA GLY A 176 -3.29 2.92 3.15
C GLY A 176 -4.73 3.31 3.52
N LEU A 177 -4.93 4.39 4.27
CA LEU A 177 -6.27 4.90 4.60
C LEU A 177 -7.00 5.42 3.34
N GLY A 178 -6.28 6.06 2.42
CA GLY A 178 -6.82 6.46 1.12
C GLY A 178 -7.33 5.25 0.32
N LEU A 179 -6.55 4.17 0.28
CA LEU A 179 -6.98 2.93 -0.37
C LEU A 179 -8.17 2.28 0.34
N THR A 180 -8.21 2.33 1.68
CA THR A 180 -9.39 1.88 2.46
C THR A 180 -10.65 2.63 2.03
N LEU A 181 -10.59 3.96 1.98
CA LEU A 181 -11.73 4.79 1.57
C LEU A 181 -12.17 4.47 0.13
N ILE A 182 -11.23 4.32 -0.78
CA ILE A 182 -11.49 3.91 -2.17
C ILE A 182 -12.26 2.59 -2.21
N HIS A 183 -11.84 1.59 -1.42
CA HIS A 183 -12.51 0.28 -1.36
C HIS A 183 -13.93 0.38 -0.76
N ILE A 184 -14.14 1.20 0.27
CA ILE A 184 -15.49 1.44 0.83
C ILE A 184 -16.44 1.97 -0.25
N ILE A 185 -15.95 2.84 -1.12
CA ILE A 185 -16.75 3.48 -2.17
C ILE A 185 -16.99 2.53 -3.34
N SER A 186 -15.96 1.81 -3.80
CA SER A 186 -15.97 1.18 -5.12
C SER A 186 -16.08 -0.35 -5.11
N ILE A 187 -16.00 -1.04 -3.98
CA ILE A 187 -16.32 -2.49 -3.91
C ILE A 187 -17.71 -2.78 -4.48
N PRO A 188 -18.79 -2.07 -4.10
CA PRO A 188 -20.12 -2.34 -4.67
C PRO A 188 -20.21 -2.13 -6.18
N VAL A 189 -19.34 -1.31 -6.76
CA VAL A 189 -19.40 -0.91 -8.18
C VAL A 189 -18.60 -1.88 -9.06
N SER A 190 -17.36 -2.21 -8.69
CA SER A 190 -16.44 -2.98 -9.56
C SER A 190 -15.68 -4.07 -8.82
N ASN A 191 -15.96 -4.28 -7.54
CA ASN A 191 -15.08 -4.98 -6.61
C ASN A 191 -13.68 -4.34 -6.51
N THR A 192 -13.58 -3.06 -6.75
CA THR A 192 -12.41 -2.18 -6.70
C THR A 192 -11.15 -2.77 -7.34
N SER A 193 -10.77 -2.27 -8.49
CA SER A 193 -9.46 -2.54 -9.07
C SER A 193 -8.43 -1.54 -8.59
N VAL A 194 -8.45 -0.34 -9.15
CA VAL A 194 -7.44 0.74 -9.08
C VAL A 194 -6.01 0.24 -9.28
N ASN A 195 -5.86 -1.04 -9.67
CA ASN A 195 -4.59 -1.75 -9.76
C ASN A 195 -4.65 -2.88 -10.79
N PRO A 196 -4.04 -2.71 -11.98
CA PRO A 196 -4.04 -3.75 -13.02
C PRO A 196 -3.47 -5.10 -12.56
N ALA A 197 -2.44 -5.12 -11.72
CA ALA A 197 -1.86 -6.38 -11.22
C ALA A 197 -2.84 -7.09 -10.27
N ARG A 198 -3.50 -6.35 -9.36
CA ARG A 198 -4.54 -6.86 -8.47
C ARG A 198 -5.69 -7.49 -9.24
N SER A 199 -6.03 -6.96 -10.40
CA SER A 199 -7.09 -7.52 -11.24
C SER A 199 -6.62 -8.74 -12.03
N THR A 200 -5.36 -8.74 -12.46
CA THR A 200 -4.78 -9.81 -13.30
C THR A 200 -4.65 -11.13 -12.56
N GLY A 201 -4.16 -11.12 -11.32
CA GLY A 201 -3.97 -12.34 -10.53
C GLY A 201 -5.26 -13.17 -10.40
N PRO A 202 -6.32 -12.62 -9.78
CA PRO A 202 -7.60 -13.30 -9.67
C PRO A 202 -8.22 -13.67 -11.00
N ALA A 203 -8.18 -12.81 -12.04
CA ALA A 203 -8.77 -13.10 -13.33
C ALA A 203 -8.10 -14.29 -14.04
N ILE A 204 -6.75 -14.39 -13.98
CA ILE A 204 -6.03 -15.52 -14.56
C ILE A 204 -6.36 -16.81 -13.81
N VAL A 205 -6.32 -16.79 -12.48
CA VAL A 205 -6.51 -17.99 -11.68
C VAL A 205 -7.97 -18.48 -11.76
N SER A 206 -8.95 -17.56 -11.72
CA SER A 206 -10.37 -17.88 -11.93
C SER A 206 -10.58 -18.66 -13.23
N ARG A 207 -9.85 -18.34 -14.30
CA ARG A 207 -9.98 -18.98 -15.62
C ARG A 207 -9.72 -20.49 -15.57
N PHE A 208 -8.95 -20.97 -14.62
CA PHE A 208 -8.58 -22.38 -14.51
C PHE A 208 -9.44 -23.17 -13.51
N PHE A 209 -10.18 -22.51 -12.60
CA PHE A 209 -10.76 -23.19 -11.44
C PHE A 209 -12.26 -22.95 -11.20
N GLY A 210 -13.00 -22.25 -12.09
CA GLY A 210 -14.41 -21.95 -11.85
C GLY A 210 -15.32 -22.04 -13.07
N GLU A 211 -16.58 -22.42 -12.88
CA GLU A 211 -17.64 -22.22 -13.89
C GLU A 211 -17.95 -20.72 -14.05
N GLY A 212 -18.07 -20.22 -15.28
CA GLY A 212 -18.24 -18.79 -15.55
C GLY A 212 -16.96 -17.96 -15.44
N SER A 213 -15.84 -18.63 -15.25
CA SER A 213 -14.49 -18.06 -15.03
C SER A 213 -13.95 -17.21 -16.19
N GLU A 214 -14.57 -17.29 -17.38
CA GLU A 214 -14.13 -16.52 -18.54
C GLU A 214 -14.47 -15.02 -18.44
N VAL A 215 -15.46 -14.65 -17.62
CA VAL A 215 -15.93 -13.27 -17.52
C VAL A 215 -14.83 -12.36 -16.97
N ALA A 216 -14.15 -12.77 -15.92
CA ALA A 216 -13.09 -11.95 -15.31
C ALA A 216 -11.92 -11.68 -16.27
N ILE A 217 -11.50 -12.70 -17.05
CA ILE A 217 -10.40 -12.53 -18.01
C ILE A 217 -10.83 -11.70 -19.23
N THR A 218 -12.07 -11.84 -19.71
CA THR A 218 -12.59 -11.06 -20.82
C THR A 218 -12.82 -9.60 -20.46
N GLN A 219 -13.14 -9.31 -19.21
CA GLN A 219 -13.31 -7.95 -18.69
C GLN A 219 -12.01 -7.30 -18.23
N LEU A 220 -10.92 -8.05 -18.07
CA LEU A 220 -9.62 -7.58 -17.60
C LEU A 220 -9.06 -6.36 -18.35
N PRO A 221 -9.22 -6.20 -19.68
CA PRO A 221 -8.74 -5.01 -20.39
C PRO A 221 -9.28 -3.68 -19.83
N VAL A 222 -10.51 -3.65 -19.33
CA VAL A 222 -11.10 -2.47 -18.69
C VAL A 222 -10.34 -2.12 -17.40
N PHE A 223 -9.99 -3.13 -16.61
CA PHE A 223 -9.26 -2.98 -15.35
C PHE A 223 -7.74 -2.75 -15.51
N TRP A 224 -7.25 -2.77 -16.73
CA TRP A 224 -5.97 -2.21 -17.12
C TRP A 224 -6.12 -0.76 -17.58
N ALA A 225 -6.99 -0.52 -18.55
CA ALA A 225 -7.12 0.78 -19.19
C ALA A 225 -7.62 1.88 -18.23
N ALA A 226 -8.70 1.63 -17.50
CA ALA A 226 -9.31 2.65 -16.64
C ALA A 226 -8.40 3.09 -15.48
N PRO A 227 -7.78 2.17 -14.69
CA PRO A 227 -6.82 2.57 -13.68
C PRO A 227 -5.59 3.29 -14.23
N ILE A 228 -5.05 2.89 -15.39
CA ILE A 228 -3.90 3.58 -16.00
C ILE A 228 -4.27 5.00 -16.40
N VAL A 229 -5.44 5.19 -17.06
CA VAL A 229 -5.94 6.53 -17.40
C VAL A 229 -6.11 7.38 -16.13
N GLY A 230 -6.72 6.81 -15.08
CA GLY A 230 -6.88 7.47 -13.80
C GLY A 230 -5.53 7.88 -13.18
N GLY A 231 -4.57 6.96 -13.17
CA GLY A 231 -3.21 7.22 -12.66
C GLY A 231 -2.51 8.36 -13.41
N VAL A 232 -2.57 8.35 -14.73
CA VAL A 232 -2.02 9.44 -15.57
C VAL A 232 -2.70 10.78 -15.28
N LEU A 233 -4.04 10.80 -15.23
CA LEU A 233 -4.79 12.01 -14.91
C LEU A 233 -4.48 12.54 -13.51
N GLY A 234 -4.42 11.66 -12.51
CA GLY A 234 -4.08 12.04 -11.14
C GLY A 234 -2.69 12.66 -11.03
N ALA A 235 -1.70 12.09 -11.74
CA ALA A 235 -0.34 12.64 -11.79
C ALA A 235 -0.30 14.02 -12.47
N ILE A 236 -1.04 14.20 -13.56
CA ILE A 236 -1.13 15.50 -14.27
C ILE A 236 -1.82 16.53 -13.36
N ILE A 237 -2.96 16.19 -12.76
CA ILE A 237 -3.69 17.09 -11.85
C ILE A 237 -2.80 17.49 -10.68
N TYR A 238 -2.11 16.53 -10.06
CA TYR A 238 -1.19 16.81 -8.96
C TYR A 238 -0.12 17.84 -9.38
N ARG A 239 0.51 17.63 -10.53
CA ARG A 239 1.53 18.55 -11.04
C ARG A 239 0.97 19.95 -11.31
N LEU A 240 -0.21 20.07 -11.86
CA LEU A 240 -0.83 21.35 -12.17
C LEU A 240 -1.28 22.12 -10.92
N VAL A 241 -1.84 21.40 -9.94
CA VAL A 241 -2.49 22.05 -8.78
C VAL A 241 -1.50 22.23 -7.62
N VAL A 242 -0.63 21.25 -7.37
CA VAL A 242 0.16 21.20 -6.13
C VAL A 242 1.62 21.60 -6.36
N SER A 243 2.24 21.22 -7.47
CA SER A 243 3.66 21.51 -7.72
C SER A 243 3.93 22.96 -8.14
N GLY A 244 2.91 23.71 -8.52
CA GLY A 244 3.02 25.12 -8.89
C GLY A 244 2.78 26.10 -7.74
N ALA A 245 2.31 25.64 -6.57
CA ALA A 245 2.13 26.49 -5.42
C ALA A 245 3.49 26.73 -4.74
N ALA A 246 4.05 27.93 -4.91
CA ALA A 246 5.07 28.40 -3.98
C ALA A 246 4.51 28.33 -2.55
N PRO A 247 5.33 28.05 -1.52
CA PRO A 247 4.88 28.18 -0.14
C PRO A 247 4.26 29.58 0.02
N ALA A 248 3.05 29.66 0.57
CA ALA A 248 2.50 30.97 0.89
C ALA A 248 3.50 31.69 1.80
N GLU A 249 3.90 32.91 1.45
CA GLU A 249 4.88 33.71 2.22
C GLU A 249 4.45 33.89 3.69
N ASP A 250 3.15 33.75 3.98
CA ASP A 250 2.57 33.85 5.32
C ASP A 250 2.70 32.58 6.18
N ASP A 251 3.06 31.45 5.59
CA ASP A 251 3.25 30.16 6.29
C ASP A 251 4.72 29.83 6.55
N ALA A 252 5.61 30.80 6.54
CA ALA A 252 6.93 30.62 7.11
C ALA A 252 6.73 30.27 8.60
N PRO A 253 6.90 28.99 8.99
CA PRO A 253 6.48 28.57 10.32
C PRO A 253 7.32 29.29 11.34
N ALA A 254 6.72 29.64 12.46
CA ALA A 254 7.37 30.02 13.72
C ALA A 254 8.50 29.08 14.19
N ARG A 255 8.96 28.22 13.32
CA ARG A 255 10.07 27.31 13.45
C ARG A 255 11.42 28.02 13.35
N VAL A 256 11.54 29.02 12.48
CA VAL A 256 12.76 29.80 12.31
C VAL A 256 12.94 30.74 13.51
N GLU A 257 11.86 31.37 14.00
CA GLU A 257 11.93 32.23 15.18
C GLU A 257 12.27 31.44 16.46
N ARG A 258 11.76 30.20 16.61
CA ARG A 258 12.12 29.33 17.76
C ARG A 258 13.56 28.81 17.71
N GLU A 259 14.13 28.54 16.55
CA GLU A 259 15.52 28.16 16.41
C GLU A 259 16.47 29.34 16.65
N VAL A 260 16.10 30.54 16.21
CA VAL A 260 16.85 31.77 16.47
C VAL A 260 16.76 32.13 17.95
N GLU A 261 15.56 32.10 18.55
CA GLU A 261 15.37 32.39 19.98
C GLU A 261 16.08 31.36 20.89
N TYR A 262 16.21 30.10 20.46
CA TYR A 262 16.99 29.10 21.20
C TYR A 262 18.50 29.28 21.05
N ARG A 263 18.96 29.88 19.96
CA ARG A 263 20.37 30.13 19.66
C ARG A 263 20.89 31.40 20.34
N ASP A 264 20.04 32.39 20.56
CA ASP A 264 20.38 33.68 21.18
C ASP A 264 20.23 33.69 22.72
N ARG A 265 19.68 32.64 23.32
CA ARG A 265 19.78 32.46 24.77
C ARG A 265 21.19 32.06 25.09
N ALA A 266 21.97 33.02 25.57
CA ALA A 266 23.29 32.80 26.12
C ALA A 266 23.28 31.56 27.05
N PRO A 267 24.32 30.69 26.99
CA PRO A 267 24.37 29.56 27.89
C PRO A 267 24.33 30.13 29.32
N VAL A 268 23.28 29.76 30.05
CA VAL A 268 23.28 29.95 31.51
C VAL A 268 24.49 29.22 32.00
N ASP A 269 25.44 29.95 32.61
CA ASP A 269 26.60 29.41 33.29
C ASP A 269 26.11 28.33 34.27
N ARG A 270 26.05 27.11 33.83
CA ARG A 270 25.90 25.96 34.71
C ARG A 270 27.28 25.66 35.22
N ALA A 271 27.51 26.05 36.46
CA ALA A 271 28.64 25.51 37.22
C ALA A 271 28.71 24.00 36.97
N PRO A 272 29.91 23.43 36.78
CA PRO A 272 30.03 21.98 36.53
C PRO A 272 29.45 21.24 37.75
N VAL A 273 28.30 20.59 37.53
CA VAL A 273 27.75 19.65 38.48
C VAL A 273 28.71 18.46 38.42
N ASP A 274 29.50 18.30 39.44
CA ASP A 274 30.37 17.16 39.68
C ASP A 274 29.47 15.92 39.88
N ARG A 275 29.13 15.23 38.80
CA ARG A 275 28.33 14.00 38.78
C ARG A 275 29.17 12.74 38.93
N GLY A 276 30.46 12.90 39.24
CA GLY A 276 31.40 11.78 39.35
C GLY A 276 31.49 11.12 40.73
N ALA A 277 31.10 11.82 41.78
CA ALA A 277 31.45 11.37 43.15
C ALA A 277 30.37 10.50 43.82
N ASP A 278 29.10 10.63 43.45
CA ASP A 278 28.01 9.89 44.15
C ASP A 278 27.57 8.60 43.45
N TYR A 279 27.79 8.47 42.11
CA TYR A 279 27.39 7.24 41.39
C TYR A 279 28.38 6.08 41.60
N ASP A 280 29.65 6.37 41.82
CA ASP A 280 30.68 5.34 42.04
C ASP A 280 30.63 4.69 43.44
N ARG A 281 29.91 5.29 44.38
CA ARG A 281 29.81 4.76 45.75
C ARG A 281 28.72 3.71 45.89
N GLU A 282 27.61 3.83 45.15
CA GLU A 282 26.48 2.92 45.28
C GLU A 282 26.65 1.61 44.49
N TYR A 283 27.54 1.61 43.46
CA TYR A 283 27.80 0.42 42.63
C TYR A 283 28.98 -0.42 43.12
N ARG A 284 29.87 0.09 43.96
CA ARG A 284 30.97 -0.70 44.53
C ARG A 284 30.56 -1.72 45.59
N ASP A 285 29.41 -1.53 46.18
CA ASP A 285 28.91 -2.43 47.22
C ASP A 285 28.10 -3.63 46.69
N ARG A 286 27.85 -3.75 45.37
CA ARG A 286 27.08 -4.85 44.77
C ARG A 286 27.85 -5.89 43.99
N GLY A 287 29.17 -5.86 43.97
CA GLY A 287 30.02 -7.00 43.57
C GLY A 287 29.88 -7.55 42.12
N ASP A 288 29.17 -6.87 41.21
CA ASP A 288 28.93 -7.35 39.85
C ASP A 288 29.38 -6.31 38.80
N TYR A 289 30.71 -6.12 38.70
CA TYR A 289 31.28 -5.36 37.58
C TYR A 289 31.75 -6.35 36.51
N ARG A 290 30.94 -6.62 35.51
CA ARG A 290 31.40 -7.13 34.22
C ARG A 290 31.65 -5.94 33.30
N ASP A 291 32.90 -5.81 32.89
CA ASP A 291 33.41 -4.79 31.99
C ASP A 291 32.80 -4.95 30.59
N TYR A 292 31.86 -4.04 30.20
CA TYR A 292 31.23 -3.99 28.88
C TYR A 292 31.89 -2.95 27.97
N ARG A 293 33.21 -2.76 28.06
CA ARG A 293 33.92 -1.73 27.27
C ARG A 293 34.68 -2.22 26.05
N GLU A 294 34.55 -3.48 25.61
CA GLU A 294 35.35 -3.99 24.49
C GLU A 294 34.57 -4.32 23.20
N ASP A 295 33.26 -4.11 23.07
CA ASP A 295 32.52 -4.52 21.88
C ASP A 295 31.94 -3.39 20.98
N TYR A 296 32.48 -2.18 21.03
CA TYR A 296 32.12 -1.11 20.10
C TYR A 296 33.33 -0.48 19.42
N ARG A 297 34.10 -1.28 18.68
CA ARG A 297 35.01 -0.80 17.64
C ARG A 297 34.97 -1.73 16.44
N ASP A 298 34.75 -1.07 15.29
CA ASP A 298 34.92 -1.54 13.95
C ASP A 298 33.84 -2.44 13.36
N ASP A 299 32.91 -1.81 12.64
CA ASP A 299 32.46 -2.28 11.33
C ASP A 299 31.91 -1.09 10.52
N ARG A 300 32.87 -0.32 9.95
CA ARG A 300 32.61 0.57 8.80
C ARG A 300 33.35 -0.01 7.61
N TYR A 301 32.61 -0.75 6.76
CA TYR A 301 32.87 -0.86 5.32
C TYR A 301 31.56 -0.98 4.59
#